data_9f4e5df1a0cd5216558763643d0336e2
#
_entry.id   9f4e5df1a0cd5216558763643d0336e2
#
_cell.length_a   1.000
_cell.length_b   1.000
_cell.length_c   1.000
_cell.angle_alpha   90.00
_cell.angle_beta   90.00
_cell.angle_gamma   90.00
#
_symmetry.space_group_name_H-M   'P 1'
#
loop_
_entity.id
_entity.type
_entity.pdbx_description
1 polymer ?
#
loop_
_entity_poly.entity_id
_entity_poly.type
_entity_poly.pdbx_seq_one_letter_code
_entity_poly.pdbx_strand_id
1 'polypeptide(L)'
;MGKKRKKKTVSLSGKPFVSVCTPTYNRRKFIPSCIQCFKDQTYPMELIEWIVIDDGEDCVEDLFKDVKNVKYFRLEEKMKLGQKRNFMHTKCKGDIIVYMDDDDFYPPDRIKHAVHKLTSNKLALVAGSSACYIYFKDRKQVFQFGPYGPYHATAGTFAFKKELLKITRYED
;
A
#
# COMPACT_ATOMS: atom_id res chain seq x y z
N MET A 1 1.20 29.00 27.58
CA MET A 1 1.55 27.76 26.83
C MET A 1 0.35 27.34 25.97
N GLY A 2 0.34 27.70 24.70
CA GLY A 2 -0.79 27.44 23.79
C GLY A 2 -0.74 26.01 23.25
N LYS A 3 -1.74 25.19 23.53
CA LYS A 3 -1.93 23.90 22.93
C LYS A 3 -2.23 24.05 21.42
N LYS A 4 -1.28 23.71 20.54
CA LYS A 4 -1.52 23.62 19.09
C LYS A 4 -2.60 22.55 18.84
N ARG A 5 -3.80 22.96 18.50
CA ARG A 5 -4.85 22.08 17.98
C ARG A 5 -4.35 21.45 16.67
N LYS A 6 -4.16 20.11 16.66
CA LYS A 6 -3.96 19.36 15.41
C LYS A 6 -5.21 19.56 14.55
N LYS A 7 -5.07 20.19 13.38
CA LYS A 7 -6.13 20.26 12.38
C LYS A 7 -6.49 18.82 11.98
N LYS A 8 -7.69 18.36 12.35
CA LYS A 8 -8.30 17.16 11.75
C LYS A 8 -8.48 17.48 10.27
N THR A 9 -7.89 16.68 9.42
CA THR A 9 -8.17 16.68 7.97
C THR A 9 -9.61 16.23 7.80
N VAL A 10 -10.52 17.17 7.55
CA VAL A 10 -11.94 16.88 7.29
C VAL A 10 -12.00 16.25 5.90
N SER A 11 -12.46 15.01 5.79
CA SER A 11 -12.70 14.35 4.52
C SER A 11 -13.81 15.10 3.77
N LEU A 12 -13.54 15.56 2.55
CA LEU A 12 -14.49 16.28 1.69
C LEU A 12 -15.73 15.47 1.28
N SER A 13 -15.81 14.18 1.66
CA SER A 13 -16.90 13.28 1.22
C SER A 13 -17.31 12.19 2.21
N GLY A 14 -16.88 12.27 3.47
CA GLY A 14 -17.08 11.16 4.42
C GLY A 14 -16.24 9.89 4.12
N LYS A 15 -15.44 9.91 3.05
CA LYS A 15 -14.52 8.81 2.69
C LYS A 15 -13.21 8.94 3.46
N PRO A 16 -12.59 7.81 3.90
CA PRO A 16 -11.31 7.84 4.61
C PRO A 16 -10.16 8.29 3.72
N PHE A 17 -9.14 8.92 4.32
CA PHE A 17 -7.87 9.18 3.67
C PHE A 17 -7.03 7.89 3.66
N VAL A 18 -6.38 7.59 2.54
CA VAL A 18 -5.67 6.32 2.33
C VAL A 18 -4.18 6.57 2.13
N SER A 19 -3.35 5.80 2.81
CA SER A 19 -1.92 5.68 2.52
C SER A 19 -1.67 4.41 1.74
N VAL A 20 -1.26 4.52 0.48
CA VAL A 20 -0.71 3.41 -0.30
C VAL A 20 0.74 3.24 0.08
N CYS A 21 1.19 2.00 0.24
CA CYS A 21 2.53 1.65 0.72
C CYS A 21 3.23 0.70 -0.23
N THR A 22 4.41 1.11 -0.73
CA THR A 22 5.26 0.32 -1.64
C THR A 22 6.69 0.28 -1.12
N PRO A 23 7.13 -0.85 -0.55
CA PRO A 23 8.56 -1.09 -0.31
C PRO A 23 9.24 -1.47 -1.63
N THR A 24 10.42 -0.93 -1.93
CA THR A 24 11.19 -1.30 -3.13
C THR A 24 12.67 -1.52 -2.81
N TYR A 25 13.35 -2.36 -3.60
CA TYR A 25 14.77 -2.67 -3.51
C TYR A 25 15.28 -3.20 -4.85
N ASN A 26 16.06 -2.42 -5.60
CA ASN A 26 16.63 -2.79 -6.91
C ASN A 26 15.56 -3.26 -7.92
N ARG A 27 14.42 -2.55 -8.02
CA ARG A 27 13.23 -2.92 -8.80
C ARG A 27 12.91 -1.97 -9.94
N ARG A 28 13.89 -1.17 -10.42
CA ARG A 28 13.69 -0.15 -11.47
C ARG A 28 12.80 -0.61 -12.63
N LYS A 29 13.00 -1.82 -13.13
CA LYS A 29 12.24 -2.34 -14.29
C LYS A 29 10.74 -2.53 -14.03
N PHE A 30 10.31 -2.64 -12.76
CA PHE A 30 8.90 -2.84 -12.38
C PHE A 30 8.20 -1.52 -12.05
N ILE A 31 8.95 -0.49 -11.63
CA ILE A 31 8.39 0.78 -11.18
C ILE A 31 7.46 1.44 -12.20
N PRO A 32 7.73 1.46 -13.53
CA PRO A 32 6.79 2.02 -14.49
C PRO A 32 5.40 1.35 -14.46
N SER A 33 5.34 0.03 -14.32
CA SER A 33 4.07 -0.71 -14.21
C SER A 33 3.38 -0.45 -12.88
N CYS A 34 4.13 -0.37 -11.79
CA CYS A 34 3.61 -0.01 -10.46
C CYS A 34 3.00 1.42 -10.48
N ILE A 35 3.68 2.39 -11.10
CA ILE A 35 3.17 3.76 -11.28
C ILE A 35 1.87 3.74 -12.10
N GLN A 36 1.80 2.94 -13.15
CA GLN A 36 0.58 2.83 -13.95
C GLN A 36 -0.57 2.25 -13.12
N CYS A 37 -0.36 1.16 -12.37
CA CYS A 37 -1.36 0.61 -11.46
C CYS A 37 -1.86 1.63 -10.43
N PHE A 38 -0.97 2.50 -9.92
CA PHE A 38 -1.35 3.57 -8.99
C PHE A 38 -2.18 4.66 -9.69
N LYS A 39 -1.79 5.12 -10.88
CA LYS A 39 -2.50 6.14 -11.65
C LYS A 39 -3.90 5.70 -12.08
N ASP A 40 -4.08 4.41 -12.32
CA ASP A 40 -5.35 3.81 -12.76
C ASP A 40 -6.36 3.61 -11.62
N GLN A 41 -5.98 3.89 -10.37
CA GLN A 41 -6.87 3.70 -9.23
C GLN A 41 -8.12 4.60 -9.32
N THR A 42 -9.30 4.01 -9.10
CA THR A 42 -10.59 4.69 -9.18
C THR A 42 -11.03 5.37 -7.87
N TYR A 43 -10.28 5.21 -6.80
CA TYR A 43 -10.49 5.96 -5.56
C TYR A 43 -10.06 7.41 -5.74
N PRO A 44 -10.76 8.42 -5.15
CA PRO A 44 -10.43 9.83 -5.36
C PRO A 44 -8.95 10.13 -5.03
N MET A 45 -8.22 10.62 -6.01
CA MET A 45 -6.77 10.84 -5.89
C MET A 45 -6.43 11.86 -4.80
N GLU A 46 -7.29 12.83 -4.55
CA GLU A 46 -7.14 13.82 -3.46
C GLU A 46 -7.25 13.20 -2.06
N LEU A 47 -7.74 11.98 -1.95
CA LEU A 47 -7.83 11.20 -0.71
C LEU A 47 -6.77 10.12 -0.60
N ILE A 48 -5.76 10.14 -1.47
CA ILE A 48 -4.66 9.17 -1.45
C ILE A 48 -3.33 9.89 -1.26
N GLU A 49 -2.45 9.32 -0.46
CA GLU A 49 -1.01 9.54 -0.50
C GLU A 49 -0.31 8.21 -0.82
N TRP A 50 0.82 8.28 -1.52
CA TRP A 50 1.63 7.11 -1.82
C TRP A 50 2.99 7.20 -1.14
N ILE A 51 3.26 6.28 -0.22
CA ILE A 51 4.52 6.18 0.52
C ILE A 51 5.40 5.12 -0.17
N VAL A 52 6.52 5.54 -0.70
CA VAL A 52 7.52 4.67 -1.33
C VAL A 52 8.78 4.70 -0.47
N ILE A 53 9.26 3.54 -0.05
CA ILE A 53 10.52 3.39 0.69
C ILE A 53 11.47 2.56 -0.17
N ASP A 54 12.57 3.18 -0.57
CA ASP A 54 13.61 2.57 -1.39
C ASP A 54 14.92 2.46 -0.62
N ASP A 55 15.41 1.24 -0.44
CA ASP A 55 16.70 0.93 0.15
C ASP A 55 17.62 0.14 -0.81
N GLY A 56 17.30 0.20 -2.13
CA GLY A 56 18.08 -0.44 -3.17
C GLY A 56 19.34 0.36 -3.53
N GLU A 57 20.31 -0.24 -4.18
CA GLU A 57 21.51 0.44 -4.69
C GLU A 57 21.15 1.33 -5.91
N ASP A 58 20.26 0.83 -6.76
CA ASP A 58 19.69 1.58 -7.89
C ASP A 58 18.51 2.43 -7.42
N CYS A 59 18.81 3.71 -7.10
CA CYS A 59 17.80 4.69 -6.68
C CYS A 59 16.80 4.97 -7.79
N VAL A 60 15.51 4.84 -7.51
CA VAL A 60 14.43 4.99 -8.49
C VAL A 60 13.64 6.29 -8.34
N GLU A 61 14.12 7.26 -7.58
CA GLU A 61 13.46 8.55 -7.33
C GLU A 61 13.11 9.31 -8.62
N ASP A 62 14.00 9.22 -9.63
CA ASP A 62 13.82 9.84 -10.93
C ASP A 62 12.52 9.43 -11.64
N LEU A 63 12.04 8.19 -11.41
CA LEU A 63 10.82 7.68 -12.02
C LEU A 63 9.55 8.25 -11.37
N PHE A 64 9.65 8.82 -10.18
CA PHE A 64 8.50 9.36 -9.44
C PHE A 64 8.31 10.87 -9.56
N LYS A 65 9.21 11.61 -10.24
CA LYS A 65 9.20 13.07 -10.31
C LYS A 65 7.87 13.68 -10.76
N ASP A 66 7.19 13.03 -11.71
CA ASP A 66 5.92 13.51 -12.28
C ASP A 66 4.69 12.77 -11.73
N VAL A 67 4.86 12.03 -10.62
CA VAL A 67 3.76 11.28 -10.01
C VAL A 67 3.20 12.08 -8.83
N LYS A 68 1.92 12.45 -8.93
CA LYS A 68 1.24 13.21 -7.87
C LYS A 68 1.04 12.37 -6.61
N ASN A 69 1.03 13.04 -5.45
CA ASN A 69 0.75 12.46 -4.13
C ASN A 69 1.77 11.42 -3.64
N VAL A 70 2.92 11.28 -4.30
CA VAL A 70 4.02 10.43 -3.87
C VAL A 70 4.85 11.12 -2.80
N LYS A 71 5.26 10.35 -1.82
CA LYS A 71 6.30 10.66 -0.84
C LYS A 71 7.35 9.57 -0.90
N TYR A 72 8.42 9.87 -1.59
CA TYR A 72 9.54 8.99 -1.74
C TYR A 72 10.55 9.19 -0.61
N PHE A 73 11.04 8.09 -0.06
CA PHE A 73 12.04 8.08 1.01
C PHE A 73 13.16 7.12 0.62
N ARG A 74 14.34 7.68 0.42
CA ARG A 74 15.58 6.94 0.22
C ARG A 74 16.16 6.54 1.57
N LEU A 75 16.58 5.28 1.69
CA LEU A 75 17.37 4.80 2.81
C LEU A 75 18.77 4.41 2.32
N GLU A 76 19.78 4.68 3.12
CA GLU A 76 21.18 4.37 2.79
C GLU A 76 21.49 2.89 2.99
N GLU A 77 20.84 2.26 3.97
CA GLU A 77 21.06 0.87 4.34
C GLU A 77 19.83 0.01 4.04
N LYS A 78 20.08 -1.22 3.57
CA LYS A 78 19.04 -2.21 3.36
C LYS A 78 18.41 -2.64 4.67
N MET A 79 17.08 -2.59 4.72
CA MET A 79 16.29 -3.08 5.85
C MET A 79 15.67 -4.46 5.56
N LYS A 80 15.42 -5.24 6.61
CA LYS A 80 14.51 -6.38 6.50
C LYS A 80 13.10 -5.87 6.14
N LEU A 81 12.34 -6.65 5.38
CA LEU A 81 11.03 -6.23 4.87
C LEU A 81 10.05 -5.82 5.99
N GLY A 82 10.03 -6.54 7.11
CA GLY A 82 9.21 -6.21 8.28
C GLY A 82 9.56 -4.85 8.87
N GLN A 83 10.84 -4.59 9.09
CA GLN A 83 11.36 -3.31 9.57
C GLN A 83 11.02 -2.17 8.60
N LYS A 84 11.21 -2.39 7.29
CA LYS A 84 10.88 -1.42 6.24
C LYS A 84 9.37 -1.09 6.26
N ARG A 85 8.50 -2.09 6.40
CA ARG A 85 7.06 -1.89 6.54
C ARG A 85 6.71 -1.10 7.81
N ASN A 86 7.32 -1.44 8.96
CA ASN A 86 7.14 -0.69 10.21
C ASN A 86 7.57 0.78 10.04
N PHE A 87 8.73 1.03 9.43
CA PHE A 87 9.18 2.39 9.14
C PHE A 87 8.21 3.13 8.22
N MET A 88 7.75 2.48 7.16
CA MET A 88 6.77 3.01 6.21
C MET A 88 5.46 3.44 6.90
N HIS A 89 4.98 2.65 7.87
CA HIS A 89 3.78 2.98 8.65
C HIS A 89 3.94 4.29 9.43
N THR A 90 5.14 4.65 9.88
CA THR A 90 5.39 5.93 10.57
C THR A 90 5.20 7.14 9.67
N LYS A 91 5.29 6.96 8.35
CA LYS A 91 5.10 8.03 7.34
C LYS A 91 3.65 8.18 6.90
N CYS A 92 2.81 7.18 7.16
CA CYS A 92 1.41 7.15 6.74
C CYS A 92 0.56 8.15 7.54
N LYS A 93 -0.25 8.94 6.82
CA LYS A 93 -1.26 9.85 7.41
C LYS A 93 -2.68 9.29 7.27
N GLY A 94 -2.89 8.34 6.36
CA GLY A 94 -4.19 7.75 6.06
C GLY A 94 -4.82 7.02 7.24
N ASP A 95 -6.15 7.01 7.28
CA ASP A 95 -6.93 6.21 8.22
C ASP A 95 -6.89 4.72 7.85
N ILE A 96 -6.68 4.45 6.56
CA ILE A 96 -6.52 3.11 5.98
C ILE A 96 -5.16 3.06 5.28
N ILE A 97 -4.45 1.95 5.47
CA ILE A 97 -3.19 1.63 4.81
C ILE A 97 -3.45 0.50 3.82
N VAL A 98 -2.97 0.64 2.59
CA VAL A 98 -3.13 -0.35 1.51
C VAL A 98 -1.75 -0.69 0.94
N TYR A 99 -1.39 -1.97 0.94
CA TYR A 99 -0.16 -2.39 0.27
C TYR A 99 -0.36 -2.53 -1.23
N MET A 100 0.62 -2.05 -1.97
CA MET A 100 0.82 -2.27 -3.40
C MET A 100 2.33 -2.53 -3.60
N ASP A 101 2.72 -3.79 -3.67
CA ASP A 101 4.11 -4.18 -3.89
C ASP A 101 4.55 -3.78 -5.31
N ASP A 102 5.85 -3.56 -5.52
CA ASP A 102 6.36 -2.90 -6.73
C ASP A 102 6.38 -3.78 -7.99
N ASP A 103 6.25 -5.10 -7.84
CA ASP A 103 6.31 -6.10 -8.91
C ASP A 103 4.97 -6.84 -9.15
N ASP A 104 3.90 -6.42 -8.48
CA ASP A 104 2.57 -6.99 -8.63
C ASP A 104 1.66 -6.14 -9.53
N PHE A 105 0.65 -6.79 -10.13
CA PHE A 105 -0.45 -6.12 -10.81
C PHE A 105 -1.60 -5.87 -9.84
N TYR A 106 -2.06 -4.62 -9.78
CA TYR A 106 -3.22 -4.22 -8.99
C TYR A 106 -4.32 -3.64 -9.89
N PRO A 107 -5.56 -4.18 -9.83
CA PRO A 107 -6.65 -3.68 -10.64
C PRO A 107 -7.08 -2.26 -10.21
N PRO A 108 -7.75 -1.50 -11.09
CA PRO A 108 -8.13 -0.10 -10.84
C PRO A 108 -9.01 0.12 -9.61
N ASP A 109 -9.73 -0.87 -9.15
CA ASP A 109 -10.60 -0.79 -7.96
C ASP A 109 -9.93 -1.28 -6.66
N ARG A 110 -8.64 -1.60 -6.69
CA ARG A 110 -7.90 -2.15 -5.52
C ARG A 110 -8.12 -1.32 -4.26
N ILE A 111 -7.90 -0.01 -4.32
CA ILE A 111 -8.04 0.89 -3.17
C ILE A 111 -9.51 1.03 -2.77
N LYS A 112 -10.39 1.26 -3.76
CA LYS A 112 -11.83 1.41 -3.55
C LYS A 112 -12.43 0.16 -2.89
N HIS A 113 -12.04 -1.02 -3.35
CA HIS A 113 -12.48 -2.30 -2.80
C HIS A 113 -11.98 -2.50 -1.35
N ALA A 114 -10.71 -2.21 -1.08
CA ALA A 114 -10.14 -2.30 0.26
C ALA A 114 -10.87 -1.38 1.25
N VAL A 115 -11.09 -0.13 0.88
CA VAL A 115 -11.86 0.83 1.68
C VAL A 115 -13.28 0.32 1.93
N HIS A 116 -13.97 -0.18 0.90
CA HIS A 116 -15.31 -0.74 1.04
C HIS A 116 -15.34 -1.90 2.06
N LYS A 117 -14.42 -2.86 1.95
CA LYS A 117 -14.35 -4.01 2.87
C LYS A 117 -14.13 -3.58 4.34
N LEU A 118 -13.26 -2.60 4.57
CA LEU A 118 -12.93 -2.13 5.92
C LEU A 118 -14.00 -1.20 6.51
N THR A 119 -14.78 -0.50 5.68
CA THR A 119 -15.82 0.42 6.17
C THR A 119 -17.18 -0.22 6.28
N SER A 120 -17.52 -1.23 5.46
CA SER A 120 -18.78 -1.97 5.53
C SER A 120 -18.85 -2.88 6.76
N ASN A 121 -17.71 -3.33 7.28
CA ASN A 121 -17.62 -4.05 8.54
C ASN A 121 -16.82 -3.23 9.57
N LYS A 122 -17.52 -2.66 10.56
CA LYS A 122 -16.88 -1.82 11.59
C LYS A 122 -15.86 -2.57 12.44
N LEU A 123 -16.04 -3.87 12.64
CA LEU A 123 -15.14 -4.71 13.42
C LEU A 123 -13.91 -5.16 12.65
N ALA A 124 -13.94 -5.12 11.32
CA ALA A 124 -12.80 -5.51 10.50
C ALA A 124 -11.65 -4.49 10.65
N LEU A 125 -10.49 -4.97 11.10
CA LEU A 125 -9.25 -4.19 11.16
C LEU A 125 -8.36 -4.46 9.95
N VAL A 126 -8.46 -5.66 9.35
CA VAL A 126 -7.67 -6.09 8.19
C VAL A 126 -8.60 -6.62 7.12
N ALA A 127 -8.26 -6.36 5.86
CA ALA A 127 -8.82 -6.99 4.67
C ALA A 127 -7.68 -7.47 3.78
N GLY A 128 -7.87 -8.62 3.14
CA GLY A 128 -6.89 -9.19 2.21
C GLY A 128 -7.54 -10.30 1.39
N SER A 129 -6.78 -10.92 0.51
CA SER A 129 -7.23 -12.05 -0.30
C SER A 129 -6.35 -13.28 -0.02
N SER A 130 -6.99 -14.43 0.15
CA SER A 130 -6.32 -15.73 0.19
C SER A 130 -6.21 -16.39 -1.20
N ALA A 131 -6.83 -15.80 -2.22
CA ALA A 131 -6.69 -16.22 -3.61
C ALA A 131 -5.79 -15.22 -4.36
N CYS A 132 -4.77 -15.73 -5.02
CA CYS A 132 -3.87 -14.97 -5.87
C CYS A 132 -3.87 -15.53 -7.28
N TYR A 133 -3.71 -14.66 -8.27
CA TYR A 133 -3.59 -15.04 -9.67
C TYR A 133 -2.17 -14.76 -10.14
N ILE A 134 -1.52 -15.74 -10.74
CA ILE A 134 -0.17 -15.62 -11.28
C ILE A 134 -0.22 -15.88 -12.80
N TYR A 135 0.29 -14.91 -13.56
CA TYR A 135 0.43 -15.03 -15.01
C TYR A 135 1.81 -15.60 -15.35
N PHE A 136 1.83 -16.75 -15.98
CA PHE A 136 3.04 -17.38 -16.50
C PHE A 136 3.25 -16.99 -17.97
N LYS A 137 4.19 -16.08 -18.20
CA LYS A 137 4.45 -15.48 -19.51
C LYS A 137 4.80 -16.54 -20.59
N ASP A 138 5.60 -17.52 -20.24
CA ASP A 138 6.06 -18.56 -21.15
C ASP A 138 4.92 -19.45 -21.63
N ARG A 139 3.94 -19.69 -20.77
CA ARG A 139 2.75 -20.51 -21.05
C ARG A 139 1.56 -19.68 -21.52
N LYS A 140 1.62 -18.34 -21.41
CA LYS A 140 0.49 -17.41 -21.63
C LYS A 140 -0.78 -17.83 -20.87
N GLN A 141 -0.60 -18.32 -19.66
CA GLN A 141 -1.68 -18.85 -18.82
C GLN A 141 -1.71 -18.15 -17.47
N VAL A 142 -2.92 -18.01 -16.91
CA VAL A 142 -3.15 -17.52 -15.56
C VAL A 142 -3.55 -18.70 -14.69
N PHE A 143 -2.91 -18.83 -13.54
CA PHE A 143 -3.26 -19.82 -12.53
C PHE A 143 -3.76 -19.12 -11.28
N GLN A 144 -4.79 -19.69 -10.66
CA GLN A 144 -5.25 -19.28 -9.36
C GLN A 144 -4.60 -20.15 -8.29
N PHE A 145 -4.08 -19.50 -7.25
CA PHE A 145 -3.60 -20.12 -6.03
C PHE A 145 -4.52 -19.74 -4.87
N GLY A 146 -4.91 -20.72 -4.06
CA GLY A 146 -5.93 -20.53 -3.03
C GLY A 146 -7.37 -20.55 -3.58
N PRO A 147 -8.38 -20.24 -2.74
CA PRO A 147 -8.24 -19.75 -1.36
C PRO A 147 -7.71 -20.82 -0.40
N TYR A 148 -6.79 -20.41 0.52
CA TYR A 148 -6.16 -21.35 1.47
C TYR A 148 -6.98 -21.57 2.73
N GLY A 149 -7.78 -20.58 3.13
CA GLY A 149 -8.63 -20.69 4.31
C GLY A 149 -9.32 -19.38 4.68
N PRO A 150 -10.31 -19.41 5.61
CA PRO A 150 -11.13 -18.25 5.93
C PRO A 150 -10.37 -17.12 6.63
N TYR A 151 -9.26 -17.43 7.31
CA TYR A 151 -8.45 -16.45 8.06
C TYR A 151 -7.07 -16.24 7.45
N HIS A 152 -6.86 -16.68 6.21
CA HIS A 152 -5.61 -16.51 5.49
C HIS A 152 -5.73 -15.38 4.46
N ALA A 153 -4.67 -14.58 4.33
CA ALA A 153 -4.49 -13.66 3.21
C ALA A 153 -3.00 -13.43 2.94
N THR A 154 -2.65 -13.19 1.68
CA THR A 154 -1.27 -12.89 1.27
C THR A 154 -0.92 -11.43 1.56
N ALA A 155 0.31 -11.18 2.03
CA ALA A 155 0.74 -9.87 2.52
C ALA A 155 0.61 -8.75 1.47
N GLY A 156 0.94 -9.01 0.20
CA GLY A 156 0.77 -8.04 -0.90
C GLY A 156 -0.67 -7.59 -1.12
N THR A 157 -1.66 -8.38 -0.61
CA THR A 157 -3.08 -8.02 -0.69
C THR A 157 -3.60 -7.28 0.54
N PHE A 158 -2.80 -7.07 1.58
CA PHE A 158 -3.26 -6.44 2.82
C PHE A 158 -3.71 -5.00 2.62
N ALA A 159 -4.82 -4.70 3.25
CA ALA A 159 -5.25 -3.36 3.60
C ALA A 159 -5.77 -3.39 5.05
N PHE A 160 -5.52 -2.34 5.81
CA PHE A 160 -5.92 -2.35 7.22
C PHE A 160 -6.18 -0.93 7.74
N LYS A 161 -7.00 -0.84 8.79
CA LYS A 161 -7.20 0.41 9.52
C LYS A 161 -5.93 0.76 10.29
N LYS A 162 -5.51 2.02 10.24
CA LYS A 162 -4.30 2.50 10.93
C LYS A 162 -4.30 2.21 12.44
N GLU A 163 -5.46 2.09 13.05
CA GLU A 163 -5.60 1.74 14.47
C GLU A 163 -5.03 0.36 14.81
N LEU A 164 -4.93 -0.56 13.83
CA LEU A 164 -4.27 -1.86 14.00
C LEU A 164 -2.82 -1.72 14.49
N LEU A 165 -2.13 -0.67 14.07
CA LEU A 165 -0.73 -0.40 14.45
C LEU A 165 -0.53 -0.07 15.93
N LYS A 166 -1.61 0.11 16.69
CA LYS A 166 -1.57 0.24 18.17
C LYS A 166 -1.50 -1.12 18.86
N ILE A 167 -1.86 -2.19 18.16
CA ILE A 167 -2.01 -3.55 18.69
C ILE A 167 -0.88 -4.45 18.22
N THR A 168 -0.41 -4.28 16.98
CA THR A 168 0.58 -5.16 16.36
C THR A 168 1.51 -4.40 15.42
N ARG A 169 2.67 -5.01 15.16
CA ARG A 169 3.67 -4.57 14.18
C ARG A 169 4.36 -5.81 13.59
N TYR A 170 5.10 -5.63 12.51
CA TYR A 170 5.98 -6.69 12.01
C TYR A 170 7.11 -6.97 12.99
N GLU A 171 7.48 -8.24 13.08
CA GLU A 171 8.69 -8.63 13.81
C GLU A 171 9.94 -8.14 13.07
N ASP A 172 11.00 -7.84 13.85
CA ASP A 172 12.27 -7.31 13.35
C ASP A 172 13.22 -8.41 12.83
#